data_395492e5e155945fa367aa3310cb9cf9
#
_entry.id   395492e5e155945fa367aa3310cb9cf9
#
_cell.length_a   1.000
_cell.length_b   1.000
_cell.length_c   1.000
_cell.angle_alpha   90.00
_cell.angle_beta   90.00
_cell.angle_gamma   90.00
#
_symmetry.space_group_name_H-M   'P 1'
#
loop_
_entity.id
_entity.type
_entity.pdbx_description
1 polymer ?
#
loop_
_entity_poly.entity_id
_entity_poly.type
_entity_poly.pdbx_seq_one_letter_code
_entity_poly.pdbx_strand_id
1 'polypeptide(L)'
;QIEGHTAAPNGTKTTQYEHMLPLLAKLEESREVDGILFLLNTVGGDVEAGLAIAELIAGLTKPTAAIVLGGSHSIGVPLAVAAQRSFAVPSAAMTIHPVRMSGTVIAAPQTYNYFQRLQERIVAFVAGHSRISAEKFQALMLAKDDMAADVGSVIYGEEAVHLGIIDQLGGLREGLDWL
;
A
#
# COMPACT_ATOMS: atom_id res chain seq x y z
N GLN A 1 -9.04 -3.92 -6.95
CA GLN A 1 -8.09 -4.93 -6.48
C GLN A 1 -6.81 -4.86 -7.30
N ILE A 2 -5.65 -5.04 -6.67
CA ILE A 2 -4.36 -5.15 -7.37
C ILE A 2 -4.24 -6.57 -7.91
N GLU A 3 -4.12 -6.70 -9.22
CA GLU A 3 -4.02 -7.97 -9.92
C GLU A 3 -2.55 -8.33 -10.16
N GLY A 4 -2.18 -9.57 -9.86
CA GLY A 4 -0.86 -10.14 -10.07
C GLY A 4 -0.77 -11.01 -11.31
N HIS A 5 0.05 -12.05 -11.25
CA HIS A 5 0.25 -13.00 -12.36
C HIS A 5 -0.97 -13.87 -12.65
N THR A 6 -1.89 -13.99 -11.70
CA THR A 6 -3.15 -14.73 -11.88
C THR A 6 -4.28 -13.74 -12.04
N ALA A 7 -5.04 -13.88 -13.12
CA ALA A 7 -6.19 -13.02 -13.38
C ALA A 7 -7.23 -13.12 -12.25
N ALA A 8 -7.78 -11.99 -11.86
CA ALA A 8 -8.88 -11.94 -10.90
C ALA A 8 -10.16 -12.55 -11.51
N PRO A 9 -11.11 -13.00 -10.67
CA PRO A 9 -12.39 -13.50 -11.17
C PRO A 9 -13.10 -12.50 -12.07
N ASN A 10 -13.82 -13.00 -13.08
CA ASN A 10 -14.58 -12.18 -14.02
C ASN A 10 -15.49 -11.19 -13.30
N GLY A 11 -15.47 -9.93 -13.74
CA GLY A 11 -16.24 -8.84 -13.16
C GLY A 11 -15.55 -8.09 -12.00
N THR A 12 -14.39 -8.56 -11.53
CA THR A 12 -13.57 -7.82 -10.57
C THR A 12 -12.91 -6.62 -11.25
N LYS A 13 -13.08 -5.43 -10.68
CA LYS A 13 -12.32 -4.25 -11.13
C LYS A 13 -10.90 -4.33 -10.60
N THR A 14 -9.92 -4.30 -11.50
CA THR A 14 -8.52 -4.48 -11.15
C THR A 14 -7.64 -3.34 -11.65
N THR A 15 -6.53 -3.15 -10.94
CA THR A 15 -5.37 -2.40 -11.38
C THR A 15 -4.28 -3.43 -11.66
N GLN A 16 -3.85 -3.52 -12.90
CA GLN A 16 -2.89 -4.51 -13.39
C GLN A 16 -1.49 -3.91 -13.35
N TYR A 17 -0.56 -4.59 -12.68
CA TYR A 17 0.80 -4.08 -12.50
C TYR A 17 1.54 -3.95 -13.85
N GLU A 18 1.29 -4.83 -14.80
CA GLU A 18 1.87 -4.79 -16.16
C GLU A 18 1.43 -3.56 -16.98
N HIS A 19 0.32 -2.92 -16.60
CA HIS A 19 -0.09 -1.63 -17.15
C HIS A 19 0.49 -0.45 -16.35
N MET A 20 0.58 -0.60 -15.03
CA MET A 20 1.06 0.48 -14.16
C MET A 20 2.56 0.72 -14.31
N LEU A 21 3.38 -0.33 -14.36
CA LEU A 21 4.83 -0.17 -14.41
C LEU A 21 5.30 0.61 -15.66
N PRO A 22 4.88 0.26 -16.90
CA PRO A 22 5.28 1.04 -18.07
C PRO A 22 4.66 2.45 -18.11
N LEU A 23 3.45 2.63 -17.55
CA LEU A 23 2.85 3.95 -17.42
C LEU A 23 3.68 4.86 -16.52
N LEU A 24 4.08 4.41 -15.34
CA LEU A 24 4.90 5.16 -14.40
C LEU A 24 6.27 5.50 -15.00
N ALA A 25 6.92 4.54 -15.66
CA ALA A 25 8.18 4.78 -16.36
C ALA A 25 8.03 5.84 -17.46
N LYS A 26 6.93 5.80 -18.22
CA LYS A 26 6.63 6.82 -19.24
C LYS A 26 6.40 8.21 -18.63
N LEU A 27 5.69 8.28 -17.49
CA LEU A 27 5.46 9.55 -16.79
C LEU A 27 6.78 10.14 -16.25
N GLU A 28 7.65 9.29 -15.71
CA GLU A 28 8.99 9.70 -15.24
C GLU A 28 9.81 10.33 -16.34
N GLU A 29 9.83 9.74 -17.53
CA GLU A 29 10.62 10.24 -18.68
C GLU A 29 9.95 11.41 -19.43
N SER A 30 8.67 11.70 -19.17
CA SER A 30 7.93 12.74 -19.88
C SER A 30 8.39 14.15 -19.48
N ARG A 31 8.66 15.00 -20.43
CA ARG A 31 8.97 16.42 -20.20
C ARG A 31 7.73 17.29 -19.96
N GLU A 32 6.54 16.74 -20.17
CA GLU A 32 5.26 17.43 -20.00
C GLU A 32 4.62 17.18 -18.63
N VAL A 33 5.23 16.29 -17.83
CA VAL A 33 4.75 15.91 -16.49
C VAL A 33 5.75 16.45 -15.46
N ASP A 34 5.29 17.37 -14.62
CA ASP A 34 6.12 17.99 -13.57
C ASP A 34 5.99 17.25 -12.23
N GLY A 35 4.89 16.55 -11.99
CA GLY A 35 4.64 15.77 -10.79
C GLY A 35 3.55 14.73 -10.98
N ILE A 36 3.40 13.77 -10.06
CA ILE A 36 2.44 12.67 -10.16
C ILE A 36 1.62 12.58 -8.88
N LEU A 37 0.28 12.65 -9.04
CA LEU A 37 -0.66 12.49 -7.95
C LEU A 37 -1.31 11.10 -8.01
N PHE A 38 -1.13 10.30 -6.97
CA PHE A 38 -1.76 8.99 -6.82
C PHE A 38 -3.05 9.11 -6.00
N LEU A 39 -4.17 8.73 -6.59
CA LEU A 39 -5.47 8.68 -5.92
C LEU A 39 -5.79 7.24 -5.54
N LEU A 40 -5.79 6.95 -4.25
CA LEU A 40 -5.88 5.59 -3.74
C LEU A 40 -7.28 5.28 -3.21
N ASN A 41 -7.86 4.19 -3.75
CA ASN A 41 -9.06 3.53 -3.24
C ASN A 41 -8.99 2.05 -3.62
N THR A 42 -8.38 1.22 -2.77
CA THR A 42 -8.12 -0.19 -3.06
C THR A 42 -8.34 -1.09 -1.85
N VAL A 43 -8.83 -2.28 -2.11
CA VAL A 43 -8.94 -3.36 -1.10
C VAL A 43 -7.64 -4.16 -0.95
N GLY A 44 -6.58 -3.78 -1.68
CA GLY A 44 -5.35 -4.56 -1.77
C GLY A 44 -5.40 -5.59 -2.89
N GLY A 45 -4.68 -6.68 -2.75
CA GLY A 45 -4.60 -7.74 -3.76
C GLY A 45 -3.28 -8.50 -3.73
N ASP A 46 -2.71 -8.78 -4.91
CA ASP A 46 -1.44 -9.49 -5.04
C ASP A 46 -0.28 -8.70 -4.42
N VAL A 47 0.45 -9.37 -3.53
CA VAL A 47 1.51 -8.74 -2.75
C VAL A 47 2.73 -8.38 -3.59
N GLU A 48 3.16 -9.27 -4.50
CA GLU A 48 4.33 -9.01 -5.33
C GLU A 48 4.05 -7.90 -6.35
N ALA A 49 2.86 -7.90 -6.95
CA ALA A 49 2.44 -6.83 -7.85
C ALA A 49 2.33 -5.48 -7.12
N GLY A 50 1.75 -5.47 -5.94
CA GLY A 50 1.62 -4.26 -5.12
C GLY A 50 2.96 -3.71 -4.68
N LEU A 51 3.89 -4.57 -4.22
CA LEU A 51 5.25 -4.15 -3.88
C LEU A 51 6.01 -3.64 -5.11
N ALA A 52 5.88 -4.28 -6.28
CA ALA A 52 6.53 -3.82 -7.50
C ALA A 52 6.09 -2.40 -7.90
N ILE A 53 4.79 -2.11 -7.77
CA ILE A 53 4.26 -0.75 -8.03
C ILE A 53 4.78 0.22 -6.96
N ALA A 54 4.76 -0.16 -5.69
CA ALA A 54 5.22 0.69 -4.59
C ALA A 54 6.72 1.04 -4.70
N GLU A 55 7.57 0.06 -4.99
CA GLU A 55 9.01 0.27 -5.22
C GLU A 55 9.27 1.20 -6.42
N LEU A 56 8.49 1.04 -7.51
CA LEU A 56 8.64 1.92 -8.65
C LEU A 56 8.22 3.35 -8.31
N ILE A 57 7.11 3.55 -7.58
CA ILE A 57 6.68 4.87 -7.11
C ILE A 57 7.77 5.51 -6.24
N ALA A 58 8.32 4.76 -5.28
CA ALA A 58 9.37 5.24 -4.39
C ALA A 58 10.68 5.60 -5.13
N GLY A 59 10.93 4.94 -6.28
CA GLY A 59 12.09 5.21 -7.14
C GLY A 59 11.92 6.37 -8.12
N LEU A 60 10.74 6.99 -8.23
CA LEU A 60 10.54 8.13 -9.13
C LEU A 60 11.30 9.36 -8.63
N THR A 61 11.88 10.12 -9.56
CA THR A 61 12.61 11.35 -9.25
C THR A 61 11.72 12.60 -9.29
N LYS A 62 10.63 12.55 -10.04
CA LYS A 62 9.63 13.61 -10.08
C LYS A 62 8.90 13.73 -8.72
N PRO A 63 8.40 14.91 -8.37
CA PRO A 63 7.53 15.09 -7.21
C PRO A 63 6.33 14.10 -7.25
N THR A 64 6.11 13.41 -6.15
CA THR A 64 5.01 12.43 -6.04
C THR A 64 4.20 12.66 -4.76
N ALA A 65 2.88 12.70 -4.90
CA ALA A 65 1.97 12.73 -3.77
C ALA A 65 0.95 11.59 -3.87
N ALA A 66 0.57 11.01 -2.73
CA ALA A 66 -0.48 10.00 -2.65
C ALA A 66 -1.60 10.48 -1.72
N ILE A 67 -2.85 10.25 -2.12
CA ILE A 67 -4.03 10.57 -1.31
C ILE A 67 -4.88 9.31 -1.14
N VAL A 68 -5.10 8.89 0.09
CA VAL A 68 -6.06 7.85 0.42
C VAL A 68 -7.45 8.49 0.51
N LEU A 69 -8.31 8.22 -0.50
CA LEU A 69 -9.65 8.81 -0.61
C LEU A 69 -10.74 7.96 0.04
N GLY A 70 -10.65 6.65 -0.04
CA GLY A 70 -11.58 5.70 0.55
C GLY A 70 -10.82 4.67 1.36
N GLY A 71 -10.37 3.60 0.71
CA GLY A 71 -9.59 2.55 1.33
C GLY A 71 -8.17 2.44 0.77
N SER A 72 -7.21 2.12 1.63
CA SER A 72 -5.89 1.63 1.23
C SER A 72 -5.55 0.43 2.09
N HIS A 73 -6.20 -0.72 1.76
CA HIS A 73 -6.18 -1.91 2.58
C HIS A 73 -5.07 -2.88 2.16
N SER A 74 -4.53 -3.63 3.13
CA SER A 74 -3.55 -4.70 2.87
C SER A 74 -2.31 -4.17 2.12
N ILE A 75 -2.00 -4.72 0.96
CA ILE A 75 -0.89 -4.24 0.12
C ILE A 75 -1.10 -2.82 -0.44
N GLY A 76 -2.28 -2.23 -0.25
CA GLY A 76 -2.52 -0.81 -0.50
C GLY A 76 -1.76 0.11 0.47
N VAL A 77 -1.42 -0.36 1.69
CA VAL A 77 -0.69 0.43 2.67
C VAL A 77 0.71 0.83 2.15
N PRO A 78 1.54 -0.09 1.64
CA PRO A 78 2.78 0.29 0.95
C PRO A 78 2.61 1.31 -0.16
N LEU A 79 1.54 1.20 -0.98
CA LEU A 79 1.28 2.19 -2.04
C LEU A 79 1.00 3.59 -1.49
N ALA A 80 0.33 3.69 -0.33
CA ALA A 80 0.02 4.97 0.29
C ALA A 80 1.28 5.70 0.78
N VAL A 81 2.31 4.96 1.21
CA VAL A 81 3.55 5.52 1.76
C VAL A 81 4.69 5.61 0.74
N ALA A 82 4.50 5.08 -0.47
CA ALA A 82 5.54 5.03 -1.50
C ALA A 82 5.85 6.39 -2.11
N ALA A 83 4.89 7.31 -2.14
CA ALA A 83 5.08 8.66 -2.66
C ALA A 83 5.89 9.52 -1.67
N GLN A 84 6.56 10.57 -2.17
CA GLN A 84 7.34 11.50 -1.35
C GLN A 84 6.48 12.25 -0.32
N ARG A 85 5.18 12.37 -0.58
CA ARG A 85 4.23 12.94 0.37
C ARG A 85 2.92 12.15 0.37
N SER A 86 2.42 11.82 1.55
CA SER A 86 1.18 11.06 1.73
C SER A 86 0.11 11.85 2.46
N PHE A 87 -1.12 11.72 1.97
CA PHE A 87 -2.31 12.35 2.54
C PHE A 87 -3.41 11.29 2.73
N ALA A 88 -4.27 11.51 3.72
CA ALA A 88 -5.51 10.76 3.87
C ALA A 88 -6.65 11.74 4.17
N VAL A 89 -7.83 11.50 3.59
CA VAL A 89 -9.02 12.22 4.02
C VAL A 89 -9.49 11.67 5.37
N PRO A 90 -10.24 12.43 6.19
CA PRO A 90 -10.66 11.98 7.53
C PRO A 90 -11.44 10.65 7.52
N SER A 91 -12.24 10.39 6.50
CA SER A 91 -13.02 9.15 6.35
C SER A 91 -12.27 8.00 5.71
N ALA A 92 -11.00 8.18 5.32
CA ALA A 92 -10.17 7.11 4.77
C ALA A 92 -9.94 6.01 5.80
N ALA A 93 -9.90 4.76 5.33
CA ALA A 93 -9.63 3.59 6.15
C ALA A 93 -8.47 2.78 5.60
N MET A 94 -7.64 2.24 6.48
CA MET A 94 -6.51 1.38 6.13
C MET A 94 -6.58 0.11 6.98
N THR A 95 -6.53 -1.06 6.34
CA THR A 95 -6.47 -2.34 7.05
C THR A 95 -5.07 -2.91 6.96
N ILE A 96 -4.46 -3.14 8.11
CA ILE A 96 -3.13 -3.71 8.27
C ILE A 96 -3.32 -5.13 8.82
N HIS A 97 -2.91 -6.14 8.08
CA HIS A 97 -3.07 -7.55 8.48
C HIS A 97 -1.91 -8.41 7.94
N PRO A 98 -1.66 -9.60 8.53
CA PRO A 98 -0.66 -10.54 8.02
C PRO A 98 -0.95 -10.97 6.58
N VAL A 99 0.10 -11.39 5.87
CA VAL A 99 -0.06 -12.00 4.54
C VAL A 99 -0.93 -13.25 4.65
N ARG A 100 -1.92 -13.35 3.77
CA ARG A 100 -2.86 -14.48 3.71
C ARG A 100 -2.63 -15.29 2.45
N MET A 101 -2.85 -16.60 2.57
CA MET A 101 -2.86 -17.53 1.44
C MET A 101 -4.07 -18.44 1.55
N SER A 102 -4.64 -18.77 0.40
CA SER A 102 -5.56 -19.89 0.24
C SER A 102 -4.98 -20.88 -0.76
N GLY A 103 -5.08 -22.18 -0.47
CA GLY A 103 -4.59 -23.22 -1.36
C GLY A 103 -3.93 -24.40 -0.64
N THR A 104 -3.37 -25.33 -1.41
CA THR A 104 -2.67 -26.51 -0.88
C THR A 104 -1.25 -26.15 -0.47
N VAL A 105 -0.88 -26.47 0.76
CA VAL A 105 0.49 -26.33 1.27
C VAL A 105 1.23 -27.66 1.12
N ILE A 106 2.27 -27.71 0.27
CA ILE A 106 3.04 -28.93 0.00
C ILE A 106 4.24 -29.05 0.95
N ALA A 107 4.93 -27.96 1.23
CA ALA A 107 6.13 -27.92 2.06
C ALA A 107 5.92 -26.93 3.21
N ALA A 108 5.35 -27.38 4.34
CA ALA A 108 4.90 -26.49 5.40
C ALA A 108 6.01 -25.57 5.97
N PRO A 109 7.22 -26.03 6.33
CA PRO A 109 8.27 -25.17 6.85
C PRO A 109 8.75 -24.14 5.83
N GLN A 110 8.93 -24.53 4.57
CA GLN A 110 9.38 -23.64 3.50
C GLN A 110 8.32 -22.61 3.17
N THR A 111 7.05 -23.01 3.14
CA THR A 111 5.92 -22.11 2.93
C THR A 111 5.82 -21.09 4.06
N TYR A 112 5.93 -21.51 5.31
CA TYR A 112 5.94 -20.61 6.46
C TYR A 112 7.08 -19.59 6.37
N ASN A 113 8.30 -20.04 6.08
CA ASN A 113 9.47 -19.16 5.94
C ASN A 113 9.29 -18.17 4.77
N TYR A 114 8.70 -18.59 3.66
CA TYR A 114 8.40 -17.72 2.54
C TYR A 114 7.44 -16.59 2.95
N PHE A 115 6.33 -16.92 3.63
CA PHE A 115 5.36 -15.92 4.09
C PHE A 115 5.94 -14.98 5.13
N GLN A 116 6.77 -15.50 6.03
CA GLN A 116 7.45 -14.65 7.01
C GLN A 116 8.34 -13.61 6.32
N ARG A 117 9.16 -14.02 5.35
CA ARG A 117 10.00 -13.11 4.56
C ARG A 117 9.19 -12.10 3.76
N LEU A 118 8.08 -12.53 3.18
CA LEU A 118 7.20 -11.64 2.44
C LEU A 118 6.61 -10.56 3.35
N GLN A 119 6.18 -10.95 4.56
CA GLN A 119 5.68 -10.03 5.57
C GLN A 119 6.76 -9.07 6.06
N GLU A 120 7.98 -9.56 6.30
CA GLU A 120 9.14 -8.74 6.67
C GLU A 120 9.45 -7.67 5.60
N ARG A 121 9.32 -7.99 4.31
CA ARG A 121 9.48 -7.03 3.20
C ARG A 121 8.44 -5.92 3.27
N ILE A 122 7.18 -6.25 3.53
CA ILE A 122 6.11 -5.25 3.70
C ILE A 122 6.40 -4.33 4.89
N VAL A 123 6.76 -4.91 6.04
CA VAL A 123 7.09 -4.15 7.25
C VAL A 123 8.27 -3.22 7.00
N ALA A 124 9.34 -3.72 6.39
CA ALA A 124 10.54 -2.95 6.08
C ALA A 124 10.22 -1.80 5.11
N PHE A 125 9.42 -2.05 4.07
CA PHE A 125 9.03 -1.02 3.10
C PHE A 125 8.23 0.10 3.79
N VAL A 126 7.20 -0.24 4.56
CA VAL A 126 6.36 0.76 5.22
C VAL A 126 7.17 1.56 6.24
N ALA A 127 7.99 0.91 7.07
CA ALA A 127 8.83 1.60 8.04
C ALA A 127 9.91 2.48 7.39
N GLY A 128 10.41 2.08 6.22
CA GLY A 128 11.40 2.86 5.46
C GLY A 128 10.83 4.09 4.75
N HIS A 129 9.50 4.11 4.50
CA HIS A 129 8.82 5.17 3.74
C HIS A 129 7.78 5.95 4.58
N SER A 130 7.81 5.79 5.90
CA SER A 130 6.91 6.50 6.81
C SER A 130 7.61 6.77 8.15
N ARG A 131 6.91 7.38 9.10
CA ARG A 131 7.47 7.66 10.43
C ARG A 131 7.15 6.57 11.46
N ILE A 132 6.35 5.56 11.11
CA ILE A 132 6.04 4.44 12.01
C ILE A 132 7.26 3.51 12.13
N SER A 133 7.53 3.02 13.34
CA SER A 133 8.58 2.00 13.49
C SER A 133 8.11 0.63 13.00
N ALA A 134 9.08 -0.21 12.57
CA ALA A 134 8.80 -1.57 12.13
C ALA A 134 8.07 -2.39 13.21
N GLU A 135 8.49 -2.25 14.47
CA GLU A 135 7.89 -2.95 15.61
C GLU A 135 6.43 -2.54 15.81
N LYS A 136 6.14 -1.22 15.72
CA LYS A 136 4.79 -0.71 15.88
C LYS A 136 3.87 -1.12 14.74
N PHE A 137 4.37 -1.08 13.51
CA PHE A 137 3.63 -1.55 12.33
C PHE A 137 3.34 -3.05 12.40
N GLN A 138 4.34 -3.85 12.82
CA GLN A 138 4.16 -5.28 13.04
C GLN A 138 3.16 -5.59 14.17
N ALA A 139 3.16 -4.79 15.24
CA ALA A 139 2.19 -4.94 16.33
C ALA A 139 0.74 -4.70 15.83
N LEU A 140 0.50 -3.67 15.00
CA LEU A 140 -0.80 -3.44 14.35
C LEU A 140 -1.19 -4.60 13.44
N MET A 141 -0.23 -5.14 12.68
CA MET A 141 -0.44 -6.27 11.78
C MET A 141 -0.87 -7.55 12.52
N LEU A 142 -0.39 -7.75 13.74
CA LEU A 142 -0.64 -8.94 14.56
C LEU A 142 -1.69 -8.74 15.67
N ALA A 143 -2.34 -7.58 15.73
CA ALA A 143 -3.37 -7.28 16.71
C ALA A 143 -4.57 -8.25 16.56
N LYS A 144 -5.21 -8.61 17.69
CA LYS A 144 -6.29 -9.59 17.71
C LYS A 144 -7.66 -9.00 18.06
N ASP A 145 -7.69 -7.75 18.45
CA ASP A 145 -8.88 -7.15 19.09
C ASP A 145 -9.69 -6.27 18.14
N ASP A 146 -9.12 -5.81 17.01
CA ASP A 146 -9.75 -4.84 16.10
C ASP A 146 -10.58 -5.47 14.98
N MET A 147 -10.34 -6.74 14.66
CA MET A 147 -11.05 -7.44 13.59
C MET A 147 -11.86 -8.59 14.18
N ALA A 148 -13.17 -8.51 14.11
CA ALA A 148 -14.11 -9.42 14.79
C ALA A 148 -13.95 -10.91 14.47
N ALA A 149 -13.22 -11.31 13.43
CA ALA A 149 -12.98 -12.69 13.03
C ALA A 149 -11.58 -12.95 12.45
N ASP A 150 -10.63 -12.03 12.66
CA ASP A 150 -9.33 -12.10 11.99
C ASP A 150 -8.24 -11.39 12.80
N VAL A 151 -7.00 -11.45 12.30
CA VAL A 151 -5.83 -10.78 12.87
C VAL A 151 -5.49 -9.54 12.05
N GLY A 152 -5.26 -8.41 12.72
CA GLY A 152 -4.91 -7.13 12.10
C GLY A 152 -5.61 -5.96 12.75
N SER A 153 -5.39 -4.77 12.21
CA SER A 153 -5.97 -3.52 12.68
C SER A 153 -6.64 -2.77 11.52
N VAL A 154 -7.72 -2.06 11.83
CA VAL A 154 -8.34 -1.08 10.94
C VAL A 154 -8.12 0.30 11.54
N ILE A 155 -7.42 1.16 10.82
CA ILE A 155 -7.12 2.53 11.24
C ILE A 155 -7.76 3.53 10.29
N TYR A 156 -8.10 4.71 10.78
CA TYR A 156 -8.74 5.78 10.01
C TYR A 156 -7.78 6.94 9.76
N GLY A 157 -8.17 7.89 8.92
CA GLY A 157 -7.28 8.94 8.43
C GLY A 157 -6.51 9.68 9.52
N GLU A 158 -7.20 10.15 10.59
CA GLU A 158 -6.55 10.85 11.71
C GLU A 158 -5.57 9.94 12.46
N GLU A 159 -5.97 8.70 12.70
CA GLU A 159 -5.15 7.71 13.39
C GLU A 159 -3.92 7.33 12.57
N ALA A 160 -4.08 7.18 11.24
CA ALA A 160 -2.96 6.90 10.33
C ALA A 160 -1.89 7.99 10.38
N VAL A 161 -2.31 9.27 10.49
CA VAL A 161 -1.39 10.40 10.69
C VAL A 161 -0.76 10.38 12.07
N HIS A 162 -1.54 10.15 13.13
CA HIS A 162 -1.02 10.07 14.50
C HIS A 162 0.00 8.94 14.68
N LEU A 163 -0.24 7.79 14.06
CA LEU A 163 0.67 6.65 14.06
C LEU A 163 1.93 6.89 13.20
N GLY A 164 1.93 7.91 12.37
CA GLY A 164 3.03 8.25 11.49
C GLY A 164 3.11 7.40 10.22
N ILE A 165 2.03 6.71 9.85
CA ILE A 165 1.94 5.98 8.57
C ILE A 165 1.72 6.99 7.44
N ILE A 166 0.76 7.90 7.60
CA ILE A 166 0.46 8.98 6.65
C ILE A 166 1.04 10.30 7.20
N ASP A 167 1.49 11.16 6.30
CA ASP A 167 2.13 12.41 6.70
C ASP A 167 1.15 13.44 7.23
N GLN A 168 -0.02 13.57 6.58
CA GLN A 168 -0.95 14.65 6.86
C GLN A 168 -2.38 14.30 6.46
N LEU A 169 -3.36 14.83 7.20
CA LEU A 169 -4.73 14.89 6.70
C LEU A 169 -4.81 15.87 5.54
N GLY A 170 -5.49 15.46 4.47
CA GLY A 170 -5.66 16.29 3.29
C GLY A 170 -6.35 15.55 2.17
N GLY A 171 -6.86 16.31 1.21
CA GLY A 171 -7.51 15.83 0.00
C GLY A 171 -6.81 16.33 -1.26
N LEU A 172 -7.58 16.46 -2.33
CA LEU A 172 -7.06 16.85 -3.65
C LEU A 172 -6.32 18.20 -3.60
N ARG A 173 -6.83 19.15 -2.83
CA ARG A 173 -6.24 20.50 -2.78
C ARG A 173 -4.83 20.46 -2.20
N GLU A 174 -4.69 19.82 -1.04
CA GLU A 174 -3.41 19.71 -0.34
C GLU A 174 -2.39 18.90 -1.15
N GLY A 175 -2.84 17.85 -1.84
CA GLY A 175 -1.98 17.06 -2.75
C GLY A 175 -1.49 17.85 -3.96
N LEU A 176 -2.36 18.67 -4.59
CA LEU A 176 -1.98 19.50 -5.72
C LEU A 176 -1.12 20.70 -5.30
N ASP A 177 -1.38 21.31 -4.14
CA ASP A 177 -0.59 22.43 -3.64
C ASP A 177 0.84 21.98 -3.24
N TRP A 178 1.03 20.70 -2.95
CA TRP A 178 2.34 20.13 -2.63
C TRP A 178 3.18 19.83 -3.87
N LEU A 179 2.55 19.39 -4.98
CA LEU A 179 3.22 19.08 -6.25
C LEU A 179 3.67 20.33 -6.99
#